data_da9645048b386d1b79b56828f161a519
#
_entry.id   da9645048b386d1b79b56828f161a519
#
_cell.length_a   1.000
_cell.length_b   1.000
_cell.length_c   1.000
_cell.angle_alpha   90.00
_cell.angle_beta   90.00
_cell.angle_gamma   90.00
#
_symmetry.space_group_name_H-M   'P 1'
#
loop_
_entity.id
_entity.type
_entity.pdbx_description
1 polymer ?
#
loop_
_entity_poly.entity_id
_entity_poly.type
_entity_poly.pdbx_seq_one_letter_code
_entity_poly.pdbx_strand_id
1 'polypeptide(L)'
;VREVMRTMVPSVLPAMLAAAMRERRMGGDPVWPRPWQAAMYVGECHHVGVWLSLEMHAYVLGPTRSGKTVTVVIPAVVEAPGFVLATSTRSDIISATRRLRERGVADPSNGARYGGRGRVHIFDPEGLGAADPLTRHNMRWTPLQGCEDPTTAMRRAQTLVGVGGLGQGSNNREWGVSAGGYIQALLYAAAISNLPISKCYEWSVSPRKALEAADLIREHTGEREMLRWADTIRGLETMDTRQRSSEWFGVRNAFAILADPKVRSTMDFSPRDPRLIDPRRMVEDHDTVYVLSRPKSQAGGGVNAGLFAVLLLDTFQEACQDLALSREASGPNLRKIEPPARFVLDELSNIETWGGLRNAITQGGGNGYQLLVVEQSRDMMVRDYDRETEQTVWNNCNRIMLGGVTDRDSLEWWGMQIGRHEVTRFESTWNPGQGPLGGVTERRGAEETVLPWELSRLPRGWMVVQPVREAPVLVRAPHFMERGWWHDAKGDR
;
A
#
# COMPACT_ATOMS: atom_id res chain seq x y z
N VAL A 1 19.53 17.15 -17.88
CA VAL A 1 19.93 16.63 -16.56
C VAL A 1 20.92 17.56 -15.85
N ARG A 2 22.07 17.96 -16.47
CA ARG A 2 23.03 18.87 -15.83
C ARG A 2 22.45 20.26 -15.53
N GLU A 3 21.55 20.76 -16.37
CA GLU A 3 20.92 22.08 -16.24
C GLU A 3 19.82 22.08 -15.16
N VAL A 4 19.01 21.03 -15.11
CA VAL A 4 18.03 20.78 -14.01
C VAL A 4 18.73 20.77 -12.64
N MET A 5 19.90 20.15 -12.56
CA MET A 5 20.70 20.13 -11.33
C MET A 5 21.15 21.53 -10.88
N ARG A 6 21.28 22.50 -11.79
CA ARG A 6 21.66 23.87 -11.45
C ARG A 6 20.50 24.74 -11.00
N THR A 7 19.28 24.46 -11.45
CA THR A 7 18.07 25.24 -11.16
C THR A 7 17.31 24.79 -9.92
N MET A 8 17.50 23.56 -9.47
CA MET A 8 16.88 23.05 -8.25
C MET A 8 17.63 23.58 -7.01
N VAL A 9 16.92 24.34 -6.19
CA VAL A 9 17.50 25.11 -5.10
C VAL A 9 17.73 24.22 -3.88
N PRO A 10 18.99 23.90 -3.50
CA PRO A 10 19.29 23.06 -2.31
C PRO A 10 18.77 23.65 -0.99
N SER A 11 18.47 24.95 -0.95
CA SER A 11 17.96 25.64 0.23
C SER A 11 16.55 25.22 0.67
N VAL A 12 15.75 24.62 -0.24
CA VAL A 12 14.38 24.15 0.08
C VAL A 12 14.43 22.84 0.88
N LEU A 13 15.41 21.97 0.64
CA LEU A 13 15.48 20.64 1.23
C LEU A 13 15.63 20.63 2.77
N PRO A 14 16.50 21.46 3.39
CA PRO A 14 16.54 21.61 4.84
C PRO A 14 15.24 22.16 5.43
N ALA A 15 14.56 23.06 4.70
CA ALA A 15 13.29 23.62 5.14
C ALA A 15 12.16 22.54 5.13
N MET A 16 12.16 21.64 4.16
CA MET A 16 11.22 20.50 4.10
C MET A 16 11.40 19.55 5.28
N LEU A 17 12.65 19.20 5.62
CA LEU A 17 12.93 18.37 6.79
C LEU A 17 12.51 19.09 8.08
N ALA A 18 12.83 20.39 8.20
CA ALA A 18 12.42 21.20 9.34
C ALA A 18 10.90 21.32 9.46
N ALA A 19 10.15 21.38 8.33
CA ALA A 19 8.70 21.35 8.32
C ALA A 19 8.17 19.99 8.82
N ALA A 20 8.68 18.88 8.28
CA ALA A 20 8.31 17.53 8.72
C ALA A 20 8.58 17.31 10.21
N MET A 21 9.71 17.80 10.73
CA MET A 21 10.05 17.74 12.14
C MET A 21 9.11 18.59 13.00
N ARG A 22 8.67 19.77 12.50
CA ARG A 22 7.68 20.62 13.21
C ARG A 22 6.29 19.97 13.26
N GLU A 23 5.86 19.39 12.15
CA GLU A 23 4.57 18.68 12.07
C GLU A 23 4.49 17.52 13.06
N ARG A 24 5.63 16.88 13.30
CA ARG A 24 5.73 15.73 14.22
C ARG A 24 6.17 16.09 15.64
N ARG A 25 6.16 17.36 16.00
CA ARG A 25 6.50 17.78 17.35
C ARG A 25 5.55 17.12 18.36
N MET A 26 6.08 16.26 19.20
CA MET A 26 5.37 15.55 20.25
C MET A 26 4.79 16.55 21.26
N GLY A 27 3.51 16.47 21.54
CA GLY A 27 2.75 17.46 22.31
C GLY A 27 3.39 17.91 23.60
N GLY A 28 3.81 19.17 23.64
CA GLY A 28 4.26 19.84 24.87
C GLY A 28 5.72 19.62 25.25
N ASP A 29 6.40 18.59 24.75
CA ASP A 29 7.79 18.31 25.04
C ASP A 29 8.73 19.11 24.11
N PRO A 30 9.80 19.75 24.64
CA PRO A 30 10.76 20.49 23.82
C PRO A 30 11.67 19.62 22.96
N VAL A 31 11.55 18.28 23.02
CA VAL A 31 12.36 17.35 22.26
C VAL A 31 11.88 17.29 20.82
N TRP A 32 12.68 17.80 19.90
CA TRP A 32 12.46 17.65 18.47
C TRP A 32 12.72 16.20 18.04
N PRO A 33 11.82 15.58 17.23
CA PRO A 33 12.07 14.26 16.67
C PRO A 33 13.34 14.31 15.80
N ARG A 34 14.09 13.21 15.79
CA ARG A 34 15.21 13.08 14.85
C ARG A 34 14.70 12.95 13.41
N PRO A 35 15.47 13.36 12.38
CA PRO A 35 15.05 13.32 10.99
C PRO A 35 14.39 12.01 10.58
N TRP A 36 14.98 10.88 10.93
CA TRP A 36 14.47 9.55 10.60
C TRP A 36 13.17 9.14 11.34
N GLN A 37 12.81 9.86 12.40
CA GLN A 37 11.53 9.69 13.10
C GLN A 37 10.39 10.50 12.45
N ALA A 38 10.72 11.58 11.76
CA ALA A 38 9.78 12.50 11.16
C ALA A 38 9.63 12.35 9.66
N ALA A 39 10.64 11.81 8.97
CA ALA A 39 10.68 11.76 7.53
C ALA A 39 11.38 10.50 7.00
N MET A 40 11.00 10.09 5.80
CA MET A 40 11.62 9.01 5.03
C MET A 40 12.75 9.60 4.18
N TYR A 41 13.96 9.06 4.33
CA TYR A 41 15.09 9.43 3.48
C TYR A 41 14.98 8.75 2.11
N VAL A 42 15.00 9.54 1.04
CA VAL A 42 14.86 9.00 -0.32
C VAL A 42 16.16 9.07 -1.13
N GLY A 43 17.10 9.92 -0.75
CA GLY A 43 18.39 10.05 -1.43
C GLY A 43 18.98 11.43 -1.28
N GLU A 44 19.85 11.83 -2.22
CA GLU A 44 20.58 13.08 -2.17
C GLU A 44 20.41 13.92 -3.44
N CYS A 45 20.33 15.23 -3.26
CA CYS A 45 20.47 16.21 -4.30
C CYS A 45 21.62 17.16 -3.93
N HIS A 46 22.66 17.26 -4.75
CA HIS A 46 23.85 18.08 -4.47
C HIS A 46 24.44 17.85 -3.06
N HIS A 47 24.56 16.58 -2.65
CA HIS A 47 25.04 16.18 -1.32
C HIS A 47 24.14 16.59 -0.15
N VAL A 48 22.94 17.10 -0.43
CA VAL A 48 21.93 17.40 0.60
C VAL A 48 20.89 16.28 0.61
N GLY A 49 20.64 15.72 1.79
CA GLY A 49 19.64 14.65 1.96
C GLY A 49 18.23 15.11 1.65
N VAL A 50 17.52 14.34 0.85
CA VAL A 50 16.10 14.56 0.49
C VAL A 50 15.23 13.67 1.36
N TRP A 51 14.29 14.30 2.06
CA TRP A 51 13.44 13.65 3.04
C TRP A 51 11.97 13.94 2.77
N LEU A 52 11.12 12.93 2.85
CA LEU A 52 9.67 13.05 2.71
C LEU A 52 8.99 12.86 4.06
N SER A 53 8.11 13.77 4.45
CA SER A 53 7.34 13.68 5.70
C SER A 53 6.61 12.34 5.84
N LEU A 54 6.65 11.74 7.03
CA LEU A 54 5.92 10.52 7.34
C LEU A 54 4.41 10.74 7.48
N GLU A 55 3.96 11.99 7.55
CA GLU A 55 2.54 12.35 7.55
C GLU A 55 1.94 12.39 6.14
N MET A 56 2.79 12.38 5.13
CA MET A 56 2.39 12.37 3.72
C MET A 56 2.68 11.01 3.09
N HIS A 57 1.72 10.49 2.35
CA HIS A 57 1.89 9.28 1.58
C HIS A 57 2.89 9.47 0.44
N ALA A 58 3.39 8.39 -0.14
CA ALA A 58 4.26 8.44 -1.30
C ALA A 58 3.76 7.51 -2.41
N TYR A 59 3.81 7.99 -3.65
CA TYR A 59 3.47 7.24 -4.86
C TYR A 59 4.69 7.11 -5.74
N VAL A 60 5.11 5.88 -5.99
CA VAL A 60 6.35 5.53 -6.70
C VAL A 60 6.02 4.92 -8.05
N LEU A 61 6.49 5.56 -9.11
CA LEU A 61 6.35 5.08 -10.47
C LEU A 61 7.69 4.59 -11.02
N GLY A 62 7.68 3.42 -11.62
CA GLY A 62 8.84 2.91 -12.33
C GLY A 62 8.55 1.54 -12.93
N PRO A 63 8.97 1.27 -14.17
CA PRO A 63 8.75 0.01 -14.84
C PRO A 63 9.50 -1.13 -14.16
N THR A 64 9.27 -2.35 -14.63
CA THR A 64 10.04 -3.52 -14.20
C THR A 64 11.52 -3.28 -14.43
N ARG A 65 12.37 -3.68 -13.46
CA ARG A 65 13.84 -3.51 -13.48
C ARG A 65 14.35 -2.07 -13.41
N SER A 66 13.51 -1.08 -13.10
CA SER A 66 13.95 0.31 -12.85
C SER A 66 14.77 0.48 -11.57
N GLY A 67 14.74 -0.50 -10.66
CA GLY A 67 15.42 -0.44 -9.37
C GLY A 67 14.51 -0.07 -8.18
N LYS A 68 13.20 0.06 -8.36
CA LYS A 68 12.24 0.41 -7.29
C LYS A 68 12.50 -0.34 -5.98
N THR A 69 12.59 -1.67 -6.08
CA THR A 69 12.72 -2.54 -4.89
C THR A 69 14.00 -2.24 -4.12
N VAL A 70 15.13 -2.07 -4.79
CA VAL A 70 16.43 -1.91 -4.15
C VAL A 70 16.76 -0.49 -3.70
N THR A 71 16.14 0.53 -4.31
CA THR A 71 16.39 1.94 -3.96
C THR A 71 15.31 2.56 -3.08
N VAL A 72 14.07 2.04 -3.14
CA VAL A 72 12.94 2.63 -2.42
C VAL A 72 12.28 1.63 -1.46
N VAL A 73 11.85 0.45 -1.94
CA VAL A 73 11.02 -0.48 -1.15
C VAL A 73 11.80 -1.08 0.02
N ILE A 74 12.96 -1.70 -0.23
CA ILE A 74 13.80 -2.29 0.83
C ILE A 74 14.20 -1.25 1.88
N PRO A 75 14.75 -0.05 1.51
CA PRO A 75 14.99 1.01 2.48
C PRO A 75 13.75 1.42 3.25
N ALA A 76 12.61 1.59 2.59
CA ALA A 76 11.37 1.97 3.25
C ALA A 76 10.91 0.97 4.31
N VAL A 77 11.09 -0.34 4.06
CA VAL A 77 10.79 -1.39 5.04
C VAL A 77 11.76 -1.34 6.21
N VAL A 78 13.07 -1.28 5.95
CA VAL A 78 14.10 -1.31 7.01
C VAL A 78 14.04 -0.07 7.89
N GLU A 79 13.97 1.11 7.25
CA GLU A 79 14.06 2.43 7.90
C GLU A 79 12.73 2.90 8.53
N ALA A 80 11.66 2.12 8.46
CA ALA A 80 10.41 2.48 9.10
C ALA A 80 10.55 2.53 10.63
N PRO A 81 10.13 3.63 11.28
CA PRO A 81 10.32 3.80 12.72
C PRO A 81 9.35 2.98 13.58
N GLY A 82 8.20 2.59 13.05
CA GLY A 82 7.14 1.86 13.74
C GLY A 82 6.77 0.54 13.06
N PHE A 83 5.49 0.19 13.16
CA PHE A 83 4.89 -0.95 12.49
C PHE A 83 5.09 -0.89 10.98
N VAL A 84 5.30 -2.06 10.36
CA VAL A 84 5.40 -2.19 8.90
C VAL A 84 4.46 -3.30 8.42
N LEU A 85 3.68 -2.99 7.38
CA LEU A 85 3.04 -3.99 6.54
C LEU A 85 3.57 -3.85 5.12
N ALA A 86 4.14 -4.90 4.56
CA ALA A 86 4.71 -4.89 3.21
C ALA A 86 4.08 -5.98 2.35
N THR A 87 3.48 -5.59 1.21
CA THR A 87 2.98 -6.54 0.21
C THR A 87 4.05 -6.83 -0.84
N SER A 88 4.06 -8.03 -1.39
CA SER A 88 4.91 -8.36 -2.52
C SER A 88 4.40 -9.60 -3.28
N THR A 89 4.74 -9.67 -4.55
CA THR A 89 4.53 -10.86 -5.39
C THR A 89 5.69 -11.85 -5.31
N ARG A 90 6.77 -11.50 -4.58
CA ARG A 90 8.01 -12.29 -4.44
C ARG A 90 8.54 -12.22 -3.01
N SER A 91 9.40 -13.19 -2.67
CA SER A 91 10.02 -13.27 -1.34
C SER A 91 11.31 -12.44 -1.19
N ASP A 92 11.78 -11.73 -2.21
CA ASP A 92 13.04 -10.98 -2.23
C ASP A 92 13.07 -9.85 -1.18
N ILE A 93 11.97 -9.11 -0.99
CA ILE A 93 11.85 -8.08 0.04
C ILE A 93 12.02 -8.72 1.43
N ILE A 94 11.36 -9.87 1.69
CA ILE A 94 11.45 -10.57 2.98
C ILE A 94 12.89 -11.03 3.22
N SER A 95 13.48 -11.69 2.24
CA SER A 95 14.86 -12.20 2.33
C SER A 95 15.87 -11.10 2.63
N ALA A 96 15.65 -9.89 2.09
CA ALA A 96 16.54 -8.75 2.30
C ALA A 96 16.32 -8.04 3.65
N THR A 97 15.10 -8.06 4.19
CA THR A 97 14.73 -7.15 5.29
C THR A 97 14.35 -7.83 6.60
N ARG A 98 13.90 -9.10 6.57
CA ARG A 98 13.39 -9.80 7.75
C ARG A 98 14.35 -9.78 8.93
N ARG A 99 15.60 -10.26 8.72
CA ARG A 99 16.61 -10.29 9.81
C ARG A 99 16.90 -8.91 10.37
N LEU A 100 16.91 -7.88 9.51
CA LEU A 100 17.16 -6.50 9.92
C LEU A 100 16.00 -5.95 10.77
N ARG A 101 14.77 -6.32 10.44
CA ARG A 101 13.59 -5.94 11.22
C ARG A 101 13.51 -6.71 12.55
N GLU A 102 13.89 -7.99 12.59
CA GLU A 102 13.89 -8.81 13.81
C GLU A 102 14.92 -8.35 14.84
N ARG A 103 16.19 -8.16 14.44
CA ARG A 103 17.29 -7.83 15.36
C ARG A 103 17.55 -6.34 15.52
N GLY A 104 17.07 -5.57 14.57
CA GLY A 104 17.44 -4.16 14.41
C GLY A 104 18.84 -3.98 13.80
N VAL A 105 19.08 -2.81 13.25
CA VAL A 105 20.31 -2.43 12.59
C VAL A 105 20.63 -0.97 12.92
N ALA A 106 21.89 -0.68 13.26
CA ALA A 106 22.37 0.68 13.50
C ALA A 106 22.78 1.35 12.20
N ASP A 107 22.54 2.65 12.11
CA ASP A 107 23.05 3.49 11.03
C ASP A 107 24.00 4.53 11.60
N PRO A 108 25.31 4.31 11.49
CA PRO A 108 26.29 5.24 12.03
C PRO A 108 26.32 6.60 11.32
N SER A 109 25.78 6.70 10.10
CA SER A 109 25.74 7.94 9.33
C SER A 109 24.78 9.00 9.91
N ASN A 110 23.72 8.56 10.60
CA ASN A 110 22.70 9.44 11.18
C ASN A 110 22.36 9.13 12.65
N GLY A 111 23.03 8.12 13.24
CA GLY A 111 22.81 7.67 14.61
C GLY A 111 21.46 7.00 14.85
N ALA A 112 20.78 6.58 13.80
CA ALA A 112 19.51 5.86 13.89
C ALA A 112 19.72 4.39 14.27
N ARG A 113 18.69 3.79 14.87
CA ARG A 113 18.53 2.36 14.99
C ARG A 113 17.17 1.99 14.42
N TYR A 114 17.18 1.19 13.38
CA TYR A 114 15.97 0.73 12.68
C TYR A 114 15.63 -0.71 13.06
N GLY A 115 14.34 -1.04 13.16
CA GLY A 115 13.88 -2.38 13.54
C GLY A 115 14.22 -2.80 14.98
N GLY A 116 14.18 -4.10 15.27
CA GLY A 116 14.57 -4.70 16.56
C GLY A 116 13.61 -4.41 17.73
N ARG A 117 12.38 -4.00 17.44
CA ARG A 117 11.37 -3.69 18.47
C ARG A 117 10.23 -4.68 18.49
N GLY A 118 9.77 -5.10 17.33
CA GLY A 118 8.65 -6.00 17.15
C GLY A 118 9.04 -7.36 16.58
N ARG A 119 8.07 -8.21 16.41
CA ARG A 119 8.18 -9.55 15.77
C ARG A 119 7.96 -9.44 14.28
N VAL A 120 8.36 -10.50 13.55
CA VAL A 120 8.12 -10.59 12.10
C VAL A 120 7.11 -11.69 11.82
N HIS A 121 6.07 -11.33 11.10
CA HIS A 121 4.99 -12.20 10.68
C HIS A 121 4.94 -12.26 9.15
N ILE A 122 4.69 -13.45 8.62
CA ILE A 122 4.61 -13.70 7.17
C ILE A 122 3.30 -14.38 6.87
N PHE A 123 2.46 -13.70 6.08
CA PHE A 123 1.25 -14.24 5.50
C PHE A 123 1.52 -14.65 4.06
N ASP A 124 1.61 -15.93 3.81
CA ASP A 124 1.89 -16.55 2.50
C ASP A 124 0.97 -17.76 2.29
N PRO A 125 -0.30 -17.53 1.96
CA PRO A 125 -1.26 -18.61 1.82
C PRO A 125 -0.98 -19.53 0.63
N GLU A 126 -0.29 -19.04 -0.40
CA GLU A 126 0.03 -19.79 -1.61
C GLU A 126 1.41 -20.47 -1.55
N GLY A 127 2.20 -20.21 -0.50
CA GLY A 127 3.52 -20.82 -0.27
C GLY A 127 4.59 -20.39 -1.27
N LEU A 128 4.57 -19.12 -1.66
CA LEU A 128 5.59 -18.52 -2.54
C LEU A 128 6.98 -18.52 -1.89
N GLY A 129 7.02 -18.35 -0.57
CA GLY A 129 8.25 -18.36 0.23
C GLY A 129 8.56 -19.69 0.91
N ALA A 130 7.82 -20.77 0.61
CA ALA A 130 7.92 -22.03 1.37
C ALA A 130 9.27 -22.74 1.28
N ALA A 131 10.05 -22.48 0.22
CA ALA A 131 11.35 -23.12 0.01
C ALA A 131 12.43 -22.63 0.99
N ASP A 132 12.33 -21.39 1.47
CA ASP A 132 13.28 -20.80 2.42
C ASP A 132 12.62 -20.67 3.81
N PRO A 133 13.22 -21.24 4.87
CA PRO A 133 12.71 -21.09 6.23
C PRO A 133 12.51 -19.62 6.68
N LEU A 134 13.31 -18.69 6.13
CA LEU A 134 13.20 -17.26 6.44
C LEU A 134 11.96 -16.59 5.83
N THR A 135 11.41 -17.15 4.76
CA THR A 135 10.25 -16.57 4.06
C THR A 135 8.98 -17.39 4.21
N ARG A 136 9.05 -18.45 5.01
CA ARG A 136 7.91 -19.37 5.25
C ARG A 136 6.81 -18.68 6.04
N HIS A 137 5.55 -18.97 5.66
CA HIS A 137 4.34 -18.58 6.39
C HIS A 137 4.43 -18.93 7.89
N ASN A 138 4.16 -17.97 8.76
CA ASN A 138 4.18 -18.16 10.21
C ASN A 138 3.05 -17.41 10.94
N MET A 139 2.14 -16.76 10.20
CA MET A 139 1.09 -15.92 10.75
C MET A 139 -0.18 -16.75 11.03
N ARG A 140 -0.77 -16.58 12.20
CA ARG A 140 -2.07 -17.18 12.55
C ARG A 140 -3.14 -16.09 12.51
N TRP A 141 -3.90 -16.09 11.45
CA TRP A 141 -4.98 -15.15 11.21
C TRP A 141 -6.14 -15.86 10.52
N THR A 142 -7.36 -15.41 10.77
CA THR A 142 -8.55 -15.88 10.06
C THR A 142 -9.41 -14.68 9.64
N PRO A 143 -10.03 -14.70 8.45
CA PRO A 143 -10.97 -13.66 8.03
C PRO A 143 -12.21 -13.53 8.93
N LEU A 144 -12.44 -14.51 9.81
CA LEU A 144 -13.59 -14.51 10.73
C LEU A 144 -13.32 -13.76 12.03
N GLN A 145 -12.07 -13.41 12.32
CA GLN A 145 -11.71 -12.72 13.56
C GLN A 145 -12.40 -11.36 13.65
N GLY A 146 -13.24 -11.13 14.66
CA GLY A 146 -14.03 -9.92 14.85
C GLY A 146 -15.37 -9.90 14.11
N CYS A 147 -15.72 -10.93 13.28
CA CYS A 147 -17.01 -11.01 12.58
C CYS A 147 -18.20 -11.35 13.49
N GLU A 148 -18.01 -11.56 14.79
CA GLU A 148 -19.07 -11.56 15.80
C GLU A 148 -19.67 -10.14 16.00
N ASP A 149 -18.94 -9.10 15.61
CA ASP A 149 -19.53 -7.77 15.39
C ASP A 149 -20.14 -7.69 13.99
N PRO A 150 -21.46 -7.39 13.89
CA PRO A 150 -22.14 -7.30 12.60
C PRO A 150 -21.52 -6.29 11.63
N THR A 151 -21.00 -5.16 12.13
CA THR A 151 -20.37 -4.13 11.31
C THR A 151 -19.10 -4.66 10.64
N THR A 152 -18.30 -5.41 11.37
CA THR A 152 -17.10 -6.04 10.86
C THR A 152 -17.45 -7.13 9.82
N ALA A 153 -18.47 -7.95 10.06
CA ALA A 153 -18.94 -8.95 9.10
C ALA A 153 -19.42 -8.29 7.79
N MET A 154 -20.17 -7.19 7.88
CA MET A 154 -20.62 -6.41 6.70
C MET A 154 -19.45 -5.85 5.90
N ARG A 155 -18.47 -5.20 6.55
CA ARG A 155 -17.29 -4.63 5.87
C ARG A 155 -16.49 -5.71 5.15
N ARG A 156 -16.22 -6.84 5.80
CA ARG A 156 -15.50 -7.95 5.17
C ARG A 156 -16.26 -8.56 4.00
N ALA A 157 -17.59 -8.68 4.12
CA ALA A 157 -18.41 -9.12 3.00
C ALA A 157 -18.33 -8.17 1.81
N GLN A 158 -18.33 -6.85 2.03
CA GLN A 158 -18.16 -5.85 0.98
C GLN A 158 -16.79 -5.98 0.29
N THR A 159 -15.71 -6.17 1.04
CA THR A 159 -14.38 -6.41 0.49
C THR A 159 -14.35 -7.68 -0.37
N LEU A 160 -14.95 -8.79 0.12
CA LEU A 160 -15.04 -10.06 -0.60
C LEU A 160 -15.81 -9.93 -1.94
N VAL A 161 -16.88 -9.15 -1.96
CA VAL A 161 -17.67 -8.86 -3.17
C VAL A 161 -16.90 -7.97 -4.14
N GLY A 162 -16.27 -6.90 -3.64
CA GLY A 162 -15.55 -5.94 -4.46
C GLY A 162 -14.39 -6.56 -5.23
N VAL A 163 -13.63 -7.43 -4.58
CA VAL A 163 -12.51 -8.17 -5.16
C VAL A 163 -12.98 -9.23 -6.16
N GLY A 164 -14.09 -9.88 -5.94
CA GLY A 164 -14.66 -10.90 -6.85
C GLY A 164 -15.14 -10.35 -8.21
N GLY A 165 -14.90 -9.07 -8.50
CA GLY A 165 -15.33 -8.41 -9.75
C GLY A 165 -16.84 -8.25 -9.89
N LEU A 166 -17.60 -8.59 -8.86
CA LEU A 166 -19.06 -8.54 -8.84
C LEU A 166 -19.61 -7.11 -8.69
N GLY A 167 -18.76 -6.14 -8.38
CA GLY A 167 -19.14 -4.73 -8.23
C GLY A 167 -18.86 -3.84 -9.45
N GLN A 168 -18.23 -4.36 -10.51
CA GLN A 168 -17.83 -3.58 -11.69
C GLN A 168 -18.87 -3.70 -12.81
N GLY A 169 -19.46 -2.56 -13.19
CA GLY A 169 -20.52 -2.47 -14.22
C GLY A 169 -21.95 -2.38 -13.64
N SER A 170 -22.84 -1.69 -14.35
CA SER A 170 -24.22 -1.40 -13.87
C SER A 170 -25.02 -2.66 -13.54
N ASN A 171 -24.90 -3.71 -14.33
CA ASN A 171 -25.62 -4.96 -14.11
C ASN A 171 -25.00 -5.84 -12.99
N ASN A 172 -23.71 -5.67 -12.70
CA ASN A 172 -23.03 -6.45 -11.67
C ASN A 172 -23.18 -5.84 -10.26
N ARG A 173 -23.57 -4.58 -10.13
CA ARG A 173 -23.79 -3.93 -8.83
C ARG A 173 -24.93 -4.57 -8.04
N GLU A 174 -26.04 -4.87 -8.68
CA GLU A 174 -27.20 -5.51 -8.02
C GLU A 174 -26.83 -6.90 -7.51
N TRP A 175 -26.13 -7.69 -8.33
CA TRP A 175 -25.63 -9.01 -7.95
C TRP A 175 -24.60 -8.94 -6.80
N GLY A 176 -23.75 -7.93 -6.81
CA GLY A 176 -22.79 -7.68 -5.73
C GLY A 176 -23.48 -7.36 -4.40
N VAL A 177 -24.49 -6.51 -4.40
CA VAL A 177 -25.27 -6.16 -3.19
C VAL A 177 -25.96 -7.40 -2.62
N SER A 178 -26.58 -8.21 -3.48
CA SER A 178 -27.27 -9.43 -3.07
C SER A 178 -26.28 -10.45 -2.47
N ALA A 179 -25.16 -10.73 -3.14
CA ALA A 179 -24.13 -11.65 -2.65
C ALA A 179 -23.54 -11.18 -1.30
N GLY A 180 -23.34 -9.87 -1.14
CA GLY A 180 -22.85 -9.27 0.10
C GLY A 180 -23.73 -9.60 1.31
N GLY A 181 -25.06 -9.55 1.13
CA GLY A 181 -26.02 -9.91 2.18
C GLY A 181 -25.90 -11.37 2.64
N TYR A 182 -25.67 -12.29 1.72
CA TYR A 182 -25.42 -13.70 2.09
C TYR A 182 -24.06 -13.88 2.74
N ILE A 183 -23.01 -13.32 2.14
CA ILE A 183 -21.63 -13.46 2.66
C ILE A 183 -21.52 -12.94 4.10
N GLN A 184 -22.08 -11.76 4.41
CA GLN A 184 -22.05 -11.22 5.77
C GLN A 184 -22.73 -12.14 6.78
N ALA A 185 -23.87 -12.74 6.38
CA ALA A 185 -24.57 -13.67 7.26
C ALA A 185 -23.77 -14.96 7.49
N LEU A 186 -23.07 -15.49 6.47
CA LEU A 186 -22.20 -16.66 6.62
C LEU A 186 -20.99 -16.37 7.52
N LEU A 187 -20.34 -15.22 7.33
CA LEU A 187 -19.20 -14.81 8.16
C LEU A 187 -19.62 -14.65 9.63
N TYR A 188 -20.74 -13.94 9.86
CA TYR A 188 -21.30 -13.73 11.19
C TYR A 188 -21.67 -15.06 11.86
N ALA A 189 -22.41 -15.93 11.17
CA ALA A 189 -22.82 -17.24 11.69
C ALA A 189 -21.62 -18.09 12.11
N ALA A 190 -20.56 -18.13 11.28
CA ALA A 190 -19.34 -18.86 11.60
C ALA A 190 -18.64 -18.27 12.84
N ALA A 191 -18.56 -16.93 12.93
CA ALA A 191 -17.87 -16.24 14.01
C ALA A 191 -18.58 -16.42 15.36
N ILE A 192 -19.90 -16.19 15.45
CA ILE A 192 -20.65 -16.35 16.69
C ILE A 192 -20.66 -17.79 17.20
N SER A 193 -20.64 -18.76 16.26
CA SER A 193 -20.59 -20.21 16.56
C SER A 193 -19.16 -20.75 16.74
N ASN A 194 -18.16 -19.88 16.69
CA ASN A 194 -16.74 -20.23 16.85
C ASN A 194 -16.23 -21.29 15.84
N LEU A 195 -16.75 -21.26 14.62
CA LEU A 195 -16.40 -22.17 13.53
C LEU A 195 -15.29 -21.60 12.65
N PRO A 196 -14.45 -22.46 12.03
CA PRO A 196 -13.38 -22.00 11.13
C PRO A 196 -13.92 -21.56 9.76
N ILE A 197 -13.06 -20.88 8.96
CA ILE A 197 -13.43 -20.37 7.64
C ILE A 197 -13.80 -21.49 6.64
N SER A 198 -13.31 -22.70 6.84
CA SER A 198 -13.72 -23.88 6.06
C SER A 198 -15.24 -24.11 6.07
N LYS A 199 -15.92 -23.71 7.15
CA LYS A 199 -17.38 -23.80 7.25
C LYS A 199 -18.07 -22.83 6.28
N CYS A 200 -17.58 -21.61 6.14
CA CYS A 200 -18.09 -20.67 5.13
C CYS A 200 -17.89 -21.22 3.71
N TYR A 201 -16.74 -21.84 3.44
CA TYR A 201 -16.53 -22.54 2.17
C TYR A 201 -17.52 -23.68 1.97
N GLU A 202 -17.73 -24.53 2.97
CA GLU A 202 -18.71 -25.63 2.91
C GLU A 202 -20.12 -25.11 2.60
N TRP A 203 -20.57 -24.06 3.28
CA TRP A 203 -21.87 -23.44 3.03
C TRP A 203 -21.96 -22.80 1.65
N SER A 204 -20.87 -22.21 1.16
CA SER A 204 -20.86 -21.56 -0.17
C SER A 204 -21.09 -22.52 -1.34
N VAL A 205 -20.84 -23.83 -1.15
CA VAL A 205 -21.01 -24.85 -2.21
C VAL A 205 -22.45 -24.94 -2.69
N SER A 206 -23.42 -24.78 -1.79
CA SER A 206 -24.83 -24.77 -2.18
C SER A 206 -25.71 -24.02 -1.18
N PRO A 207 -26.81 -23.38 -1.65
CA PRO A 207 -27.78 -22.70 -0.78
C PRO A 207 -28.36 -23.60 0.32
N ARG A 208 -28.55 -24.89 0.04
CA ARG A 208 -29.04 -25.84 1.05
C ARG A 208 -28.10 -26.00 2.25
N LYS A 209 -26.81 -26.02 1.99
CA LYS A 209 -25.82 -26.10 3.09
C LYS A 209 -25.79 -24.83 3.93
N ALA A 210 -26.04 -23.68 3.32
CA ALA A 210 -26.10 -22.39 4.00
C ALA A 210 -27.27 -22.25 4.99
N LEU A 211 -28.29 -23.09 4.92
CA LEU A 211 -29.39 -23.10 5.89
C LEU A 211 -28.91 -23.37 7.31
N GLU A 212 -27.84 -24.18 7.49
CA GLU A 212 -27.19 -24.39 8.77
C GLU A 212 -26.72 -23.05 9.38
N ALA A 213 -26.17 -22.12 8.57
CA ALA A 213 -25.79 -20.81 9.05
C ALA A 213 -26.98 -19.98 9.55
N ALA A 214 -28.14 -20.07 8.88
CA ALA A 214 -29.37 -19.42 9.31
C ALA A 214 -29.88 -19.99 10.64
N ASP A 215 -29.77 -21.30 10.86
CA ASP A 215 -30.14 -21.93 12.11
C ASP A 215 -29.22 -21.49 13.26
N LEU A 216 -27.90 -21.48 13.01
CA LEU A 216 -26.91 -21.04 14.00
C LEU A 216 -27.13 -19.57 14.41
N ILE A 217 -27.47 -18.67 13.47
CA ILE A 217 -27.81 -17.28 13.83
C ILE A 217 -29.01 -17.27 14.79
N ARG A 218 -30.06 -18.04 14.51
CA ARG A 218 -31.26 -18.09 15.35
C ARG A 218 -31.04 -18.70 16.73
N GLU A 219 -30.10 -19.64 16.83
CA GLU A 219 -29.72 -20.27 18.10
C GLU A 219 -28.89 -19.34 18.99
N HIS A 220 -28.03 -18.49 18.40
CA HIS A 220 -27.07 -17.70 19.15
C HIS A 220 -27.50 -16.27 19.43
N THR A 221 -28.51 -15.73 18.73
CA THR A 221 -28.95 -14.35 18.92
C THR A 221 -30.46 -14.20 18.85
N GLY A 222 -31.00 -13.32 19.71
CA GLY A 222 -32.37 -12.84 19.63
C GLY A 222 -32.50 -11.45 18.97
N GLU A 223 -31.39 -10.88 18.48
CA GLU A 223 -31.40 -9.55 17.87
C GLU A 223 -32.14 -9.54 16.55
N ARG A 224 -33.13 -8.67 16.44
CA ARG A 224 -34.06 -8.62 15.30
C ARG A 224 -33.36 -8.43 13.95
N GLU A 225 -32.31 -7.62 13.91
CA GLU A 225 -31.56 -7.38 12.67
C GLU A 225 -30.79 -8.62 12.23
N MET A 226 -30.21 -9.35 13.16
CA MET A 226 -29.48 -10.58 12.86
C MET A 226 -30.42 -11.70 12.42
N LEU A 227 -31.61 -11.74 13.00
CA LEU A 227 -32.66 -12.67 12.55
C LEU A 227 -33.09 -12.41 11.10
N ARG A 228 -33.09 -11.14 10.64
CA ARG A 228 -33.32 -10.82 9.23
C ARG A 228 -32.23 -11.39 8.32
N TRP A 229 -30.98 -11.46 8.76
CA TRP A 229 -29.92 -12.09 7.99
C TRP A 229 -30.14 -13.59 7.83
N ALA A 230 -30.61 -14.26 8.88
CA ALA A 230 -31.04 -15.65 8.80
C ALA A 230 -32.24 -15.82 7.83
N ASP A 231 -33.20 -14.91 7.86
CA ASP A 231 -34.36 -14.92 6.96
C ASP A 231 -33.96 -14.70 5.50
N THR A 232 -32.95 -13.87 5.25
CA THR A 232 -32.38 -13.67 3.91
C THR A 232 -31.85 -14.99 3.32
N ILE A 233 -31.09 -15.76 4.11
CA ILE A 233 -30.61 -17.09 3.68
C ILE A 233 -31.79 -18.06 3.43
N ARG A 234 -32.76 -18.09 4.33
CA ARG A 234 -33.96 -18.95 4.19
C ARG A 234 -34.83 -18.57 3.00
N GLY A 235 -34.88 -17.31 2.61
CA GLY A 235 -35.57 -16.83 1.43
C GLY A 235 -35.15 -17.53 0.13
N LEU A 236 -33.91 -18.05 0.09
CA LEU A 236 -33.41 -18.83 -1.05
C LEU A 236 -34.22 -20.12 -1.30
N GLU A 237 -34.87 -20.68 -0.28
CA GLU A 237 -35.67 -21.91 -0.42
C GLU A 237 -36.93 -21.66 -1.27
N THR A 238 -37.50 -20.46 -1.23
CA THR A 238 -38.72 -20.07 -1.96
C THR A 238 -38.45 -19.60 -3.38
N MET A 239 -37.20 -19.37 -3.75
CA MET A 239 -36.82 -18.95 -5.10
C MET A 239 -36.83 -20.13 -6.10
N ASP A 240 -37.13 -19.84 -7.35
CA ASP A 240 -36.93 -20.82 -8.41
C ASP A 240 -35.43 -21.18 -8.59
N THR A 241 -35.17 -22.32 -9.21
CA THR A 241 -33.78 -22.86 -9.31
C THR A 241 -32.86 -21.94 -10.09
N ARG A 242 -33.34 -21.24 -11.11
CA ARG A 242 -32.51 -20.35 -11.94
C ARG A 242 -32.16 -19.07 -11.19
N GLN A 243 -33.13 -18.44 -10.56
CA GLN A 243 -32.91 -17.25 -9.72
C GLN A 243 -31.98 -17.56 -8.59
N ARG A 244 -32.21 -18.63 -7.84
CA ARG A 244 -31.34 -19.08 -6.73
C ARG A 244 -29.89 -19.33 -7.16
N SER A 245 -29.68 -19.95 -8.32
CA SER A 245 -28.34 -20.20 -8.85
C SER A 245 -27.63 -18.91 -9.22
N SER A 246 -28.34 -17.93 -9.77
CA SER A 246 -27.81 -16.62 -10.10
C SER A 246 -27.41 -15.84 -8.84
N GLU A 247 -28.30 -15.77 -7.85
CA GLU A 247 -28.05 -15.10 -6.55
C GLU A 247 -26.82 -15.71 -5.82
N TRP A 248 -26.68 -17.05 -5.88
CA TRP A 248 -25.63 -17.76 -5.18
C TRP A 248 -24.26 -17.75 -5.87
N PHE A 249 -24.23 -17.35 -7.16
CA PHE A 249 -22.99 -17.34 -7.94
C PHE A 249 -21.90 -16.46 -7.30
N GLY A 250 -22.27 -15.27 -6.83
CA GLY A 250 -21.35 -14.35 -6.14
C GLY A 250 -20.79 -14.94 -4.85
N VAL A 251 -21.61 -15.63 -4.07
CA VAL A 251 -21.17 -16.29 -2.82
C VAL A 251 -20.15 -17.39 -3.13
N ARG A 252 -20.40 -18.23 -4.13
CA ARG A 252 -19.46 -19.26 -4.55
C ARG A 252 -18.12 -18.69 -4.99
N ASN A 253 -18.14 -17.61 -5.76
CA ASN A 253 -16.91 -16.98 -6.23
C ASN A 253 -16.09 -16.39 -5.09
N ALA A 254 -16.72 -15.73 -4.12
CA ALA A 254 -16.04 -15.14 -2.96
C ALA A 254 -15.24 -16.16 -2.14
N PHE A 255 -15.72 -17.40 -2.05
CA PHE A 255 -15.05 -18.47 -1.29
C PHE A 255 -14.33 -19.50 -2.17
N ALA A 256 -14.28 -19.32 -3.50
CA ALA A 256 -13.76 -20.33 -4.43
C ALA A 256 -12.28 -20.67 -4.18
N ILE A 257 -11.45 -19.71 -3.78
CA ILE A 257 -10.02 -19.95 -3.47
C ILE A 257 -9.82 -20.91 -2.29
N LEU A 258 -10.78 -21.00 -1.38
CA LEU A 258 -10.74 -21.92 -0.24
C LEU A 258 -10.95 -23.39 -0.65
N ALA A 259 -11.24 -23.65 -1.93
CA ALA A 259 -11.20 -25.00 -2.48
C ALA A 259 -9.78 -25.59 -2.45
N ASP A 260 -8.75 -24.74 -2.52
CA ASP A 260 -7.36 -25.17 -2.31
C ASP A 260 -7.12 -25.47 -0.84
N PRO A 261 -6.85 -26.76 -0.47
CA PRO A 261 -6.60 -27.13 0.92
C PRO A 261 -5.39 -26.44 1.53
N LYS A 262 -4.38 -26.10 0.72
CA LYS A 262 -3.17 -25.40 1.18
C LYS A 262 -3.50 -23.98 1.60
N VAL A 263 -4.19 -23.22 0.75
CA VAL A 263 -4.64 -21.86 1.05
C VAL A 263 -5.56 -21.89 2.29
N ARG A 264 -6.56 -22.76 2.28
CA ARG A 264 -7.52 -22.88 3.37
C ARG A 264 -6.84 -23.15 4.71
N SER A 265 -5.90 -24.10 4.77
CA SER A 265 -5.21 -24.49 6.02
C SER A 265 -4.41 -23.36 6.68
N THR A 266 -4.03 -22.31 5.94
CA THR A 266 -3.31 -21.16 6.50
C THR A 266 -4.21 -20.23 7.31
N MET A 267 -5.54 -20.33 7.16
CA MET A 267 -6.55 -19.46 7.76
C MET A 267 -7.65 -20.22 8.51
N ASP A 268 -7.58 -21.54 8.54
CA ASP A 268 -8.62 -22.41 9.09
C ASP A 268 -8.52 -22.53 10.62
N PHE A 269 -8.67 -21.39 11.26
CA PHE A 269 -8.67 -21.27 12.72
C PHE A 269 -10.05 -20.83 13.21
N SER A 270 -10.40 -21.28 14.41
CA SER A 270 -11.53 -20.73 15.15
C SER A 270 -11.29 -19.21 15.41
N PRO A 271 -12.27 -18.33 15.24
CA PRO A 271 -12.11 -16.90 15.47
C PRO A 271 -11.75 -16.52 16.91
N ARG A 272 -11.97 -17.42 17.87
CA ARG A 272 -11.59 -17.26 19.28
C ARG A 272 -10.33 -18.03 19.67
N ASP A 273 -9.55 -18.55 18.71
CA ASP A 273 -8.26 -19.17 19.03
C ASP A 273 -7.32 -18.13 19.68
N PRO A 274 -6.84 -18.33 20.92
CA PRO A 274 -6.02 -17.34 21.63
C PRO A 274 -4.63 -17.14 21.01
N ARG A 275 -4.27 -17.94 20.02
CA ARG A 275 -3.00 -17.83 19.28
C ARG A 275 -3.13 -16.99 18.02
N LEU A 276 -4.32 -16.49 17.69
CA LEU A 276 -4.48 -15.53 16.59
C LEU A 276 -3.73 -14.25 16.90
N ILE A 277 -3.34 -13.57 15.84
CA ILE A 277 -2.73 -12.25 15.96
C ILE A 277 -3.72 -11.25 16.59
N ASP A 278 -3.16 -10.27 17.30
CA ASP A 278 -3.87 -9.06 17.70
C ASP A 278 -3.34 -7.88 16.88
N PRO A 279 -4.06 -7.41 15.84
CA PRO A 279 -3.58 -6.37 14.95
C PRO A 279 -3.26 -5.04 15.67
N ARG A 280 -4.04 -4.66 16.69
CA ARG A 280 -3.80 -3.44 17.46
C ARG A 280 -2.50 -3.52 18.24
N ARG A 281 -2.29 -4.62 18.94
CA ARG A 281 -1.07 -4.88 19.70
C ARG A 281 0.15 -4.96 18.79
N MET A 282 0.03 -5.59 17.61
CA MET A 282 1.12 -5.65 16.64
C MET A 282 1.56 -4.26 16.15
N VAL A 283 0.61 -3.34 15.97
CA VAL A 283 0.93 -1.94 15.63
C VAL A 283 1.64 -1.25 16.79
N GLU A 284 1.21 -1.45 18.02
CA GLU A 284 1.84 -0.87 19.22
C GLU A 284 3.22 -1.47 19.52
N ASP A 285 3.40 -2.76 19.30
CA ASP A 285 4.68 -3.48 19.50
C ASP A 285 5.66 -3.24 18.33
N HIS A 286 5.27 -2.48 17.29
CA HIS A 286 6.06 -2.19 16.08
C HIS A 286 6.45 -3.43 15.28
N ASP A 287 5.56 -4.39 15.21
CA ASP A 287 5.74 -5.62 14.44
C ASP A 287 5.92 -5.34 12.94
N THR A 288 6.41 -6.33 12.23
CA THR A 288 6.52 -6.29 10.77
C THR A 288 5.70 -7.44 10.18
N VAL A 289 4.80 -7.11 9.26
CA VAL A 289 3.97 -8.05 8.54
C VAL A 289 4.34 -8.05 7.06
N TYR A 290 4.69 -9.21 6.55
CA TYR A 290 4.86 -9.42 5.11
C TYR A 290 3.67 -10.19 4.56
N VAL A 291 3.14 -9.72 3.43
CA VAL A 291 2.01 -10.33 2.75
C VAL A 291 2.45 -10.73 1.36
N LEU A 292 2.51 -12.03 1.10
CA LEU A 292 2.83 -12.59 -0.20
C LEU A 292 1.56 -13.08 -0.90
N SER A 293 1.41 -12.74 -2.17
CA SER A 293 0.37 -13.28 -3.03
C SER A 293 0.83 -13.29 -4.48
N ARG A 294 0.38 -14.28 -5.26
CA ARG A 294 0.64 -14.33 -6.70
C ARG A 294 -0.03 -13.17 -7.43
N PRO A 295 0.57 -12.70 -8.52
CA PRO A 295 -0.13 -11.77 -9.40
C PRO A 295 -1.45 -12.38 -9.91
N LYS A 296 -2.52 -11.59 -9.93
CA LYS A 296 -3.85 -12.03 -10.41
C LYS A 296 -3.84 -12.56 -11.84
N SER A 297 -2.92 -12.09 -12.69
CA SER A 297 -2.72 -12.61 -14.06
C SER A 297 -2.19 -14.06 -14.11
N GLN A 298 -1.60 -14.57 -13.03
CA GLN A 298 -1.06 -15.93 -12.93
C GLN A 298 -2.01 -16.88 -12.18
N ALA A 299 -3.13 -16.38 -11.66
CA ALA A 299 -4.13 -17.17 -11.00
C ALA A 299 -4.92 -17.99 -12.04
N GLY A 300 -4.84 -19.30 -11.97
CA GLY A 300 -5.64 -20.21 -12.82
C GLY A 300 -7.13 -19.97 -12.57
N GLY A 301 -7.86 -19.56 -13.62
CA GLY A 301 -9.31 -19.34 -13.52
C GLY A 301 -9.73 -18.02 -12.84
N GLY A 302 -8.82 -17.06 -12.62
CA GLY A 302 -9.14 -15.73 -12.09
C GLY A 302 -9.33 -15.66 -10.57
N VAL A 303 -9.03 -16.72 -9.83
CA VAL A 303 -9.16 -16.76 -8.37
C VAL A 303 -7.76 -16.89 -7.75
N ASN A 304 -7.34 -15.90 -6.96
CA ASN A 304 -6.07 -15.90 -6.24
C ASN A 304 -6.27 -15.57 -4.76
N ALA A 305 -5.23 -15.75 -3.95
CA ALA A 305 -5.28 -15.43 -2.53
C ALA A 305 -5.15 -13.92 -2.22
N GLY A 306 -4.99 -13.08 -3.24
CA GLY A 306 -4.91 -11.62 -3.12
C GLY A 306 -6.10 -11.00 -2.39
N LEU A 307 -7.27 -11.63 -2.52
CA LEU A 307 -8.44 -11.31 -1.74
C LEU A 307 -8.17 -11.27 -0.22
N PHE A 308 -7.45 -12.26 0.30
CA PHE A 308 -7.11 -12.31 1.73
C PHE A 308 -5.99 -11.34 2.09
N ALA A 309 -5.11 -11.01 1.14
CA ALA A 309 -4.15 -9.93 1.31
C ALA A 309 -4.88 -8.58 1.51
N VAL A 310 -5.91 -8.31 0.72
CA VAL A 310 -6.74 -7.10 0.86
C VAL A 310 -7.51 -7.08 2.18
N LEU A 311 -8.12 -8.20 2.58
CA LEU A 311 -8.79 -8.30 3.89
C LEU A 311 -7.82 -8.05 5.05
N LEU A 312 -6.57 -8.49 4.93
CA LEU A 312 -5.56 -8.24 5.93
C LEU A 312 -5.13 -6.76 5.96
N LEU A 313 -5.02 -6.10 4.79
CA LEU A 313 -4.80 -4.65 4.70
C LEU A 313 -5.91 -3.88 5.42
N ASP A 314 -7.18 -4.21 5.16
CA ASP A 314 -8.33 -3.61 5.86
C ASP A 314 -8.22 -3.82 7.38
N THR A 315 -7.87 -5.04 7.82
CA THR A 315 -7.74 -5.37 9.24
C THR A 315 -6.70 -4.49 9.93
N PHE A 316 -5.52 -4.28 9.34
CA PHE A 316 -4.49 -3.42 9.92
C PHE A 316 -4.78 -1.93 9.76
N GLN A 317 -5.45 -1.51 8.69
CA GLN A 317 -5.92 -0.14 8.56
C GLN A 317 -6.93 0.21 9.67
N GLU A 318 -7.90 -0.67 9.91
CA GLU A 318 -8.88 -0.53 11.00
C GLU A 318 -8.17 -0.47 12.36
N ALA A 319 -7.22 -1.36 12.62
CA ALA A 319 -6.44 -1.34 13.85
C ALA A 319 -5.72 0.00 14.06
N CYS A 320 -5.16 0.59 13.00
CA CYS A 320 -4.54 1.91 13.06
C CYS A 320 -5.57 3.02 13.35
N GLN A 321 -6.76 2.96 12.73
CA GLN A 321 -7.83 3.94 12.97
C GLN A 321 -8.34 3.86 14.41
N ASP A 322 -8.60 2.66 14.91
CA ASP A 322 -9.06 2.43 16.28
C ASP A 322 -8.06 2.90 17.32
N LEU A 323 -6.77 2.65 17.09
CA LEU A 323 -5.69 3.16 17.94
C LEU A 323 -5.64 4.68 17.94
N ALA A 324 -5.76 5.31 16.76
CA ALA A 324 -5.80 6.77 16.65
C ALA A 324 -6.98 7.37 17.42
N LEU A 325 -8.17 6.79 17.27
CA LEU A 325 -9.38 7.21 17.99
C LEU A 325 -9.25 7.02 19.50
N SER A 326 -8.70 5.89 19.96
CA SER A 326 -8.52 5.64 21.40
C SER A 326 -7.50 6.61 22.03
N ARG A 327 -6.48 7.01 21.29
CA ARG A 327 -5.51 8.03 21.73
C ARG A 327 -6.11 9.44 21.73
N GLU A 328 -6.94 9.79 20.76
CA GLU A 328 -7.67 11.07 20.72
C GLU A 328 -8.58 11.24 21.95
N ALA A 329 -9.24 10.16 22.40
CA ALA A 329 -10.03 10.17 23.64
C ALA A 329 -9.19 10.46 24.89
N SER A 330 -7.88 10.20 24.86
CA SER A 330 -6.94 10.48 25.95
C SER A 330 -6.38 11.91 25.92
N GLY A 331 -6.55 12.66 24.81
CA GLY A 331 -6.16 14.06 24.68
C GLY A 331 -6.10 14.55 23.22
N PRO A 332 -6.51 15.80 22.93
CA PRO A 332 -6.69 16.31 21.56
C PRO A 332 -5.41 16.35 20.70
N ASN A 333 -4.23 16.27 21.31
CA ASN A 333 -2.95 16.27 20.60
C ASN A 333 -2.34 14.86 20.45
N LEU A 334 -3.03 13.81 20.90
CA LEU A 334 -2.50 12.43 20.95
C LEU A 334 -3.09 11.51 19.87
N ARG A 335 -3.87 12.03 18.94
CA ARG A 335 -4.59 11.26 17.92
C ARG A 335 -3.71 10.34 17.06
N LYS A 336 -2.43 10.69 16.84
CA LYS A 336 -1.58 9.96 15.90
C LYS A 336 -0.88 8.77 16.54
N ILE A 337 -0.72 7.69 15.77
CA ILE A 337 0.16 6.57 16.14
C ILE A 337 1.61 7.06 16.13
N GLU A 338 2.32 6.85 17.22
CA GLU A 338 3.71 7.22 17.39
C GLU A 338 4.54 6.04 17.90
N PRO A 339 5.64 5.72 17.21
CA PRO A 339 6.04 6.17 15.87
C PRO A 339 5.04 5.71 14.79
N PRO A 340 5.00 6.41 13.60
CA PRO A 340 4.00 6.08 12.59
C PRO A 340 4.19 4.69 12.00
N ALA A 341 3.05 4.07 11.70
CA ALA A 341 3.01 2.84 10.92
C ALA A 341 3.31 3.11 9.44
N ARG A 342 3.84 2.13 8.72
CA ARG A 342 4.09 2.20 7.27
C ARG A 342 3.53 0.99 6.55
N PHE A 343 2.73 1.26 5.53
CA PHE A 343 2.24 0.27 4.58
C PHE A 343 3.03 0.41 3.28
N VAL A 344 3.83 -0.56 2.95
CA VAL A 344 4.64 -0.62 1.72
C VAL A 344 3.93 -1.54 0.74
N LEU A 345 3.21 -0.95 -0.20
CA LEU A 345 2.32 -1.65 -1.13
C LEU A 345 3.03 -1.83 -2.47
N ASP A 346 3.93 -2.84 -2.53
CA ASP A 346 4.67 -3.15 -3.75
C ASP A 346 3.80 -3.96 -4.71
N GLU A 347 3.57 -3.39 -5.89
CA GLU A 347 2.76 -3.98 -6.97
C GLU A 347 1.34 -4.40 -6.51
N LEU A 348 0.69 -3.59 -5.65
CA LEU A 348 -0.63 -3.93 -5.11
C LEU A 348 -1.67 -4.20 -6.20
N SER A 349 -1.68 -3.40 -7.27
CA SER A 349 -2.59 -3.59 -8.42
C SER A 349 -2.40 -4.97 -9.08
N ASN A 350 -1.19 -5.54 -9.03
CA ASN A 350 -0.94 -6.89 -9.53
C ASN A 350 -1.48 -7.98 -8.60
N ILE A 351 -1.50 -7.73 -7.29
CA ILE A 351 -2.01 -8.68 -6.29
C ILE A 351 -3.53 -8.68 -6.33
N GLU A 352 -4.14 -7.55 -5.99
CA GLU A 352 -5.58 -7.37 -6.01
C GLU A 352 -5.96 -5.89 -5.85
N THR A 353 -7.20 -5.56 -6.21
CA THR A 353 -7.73 -4.20 -6.06
C THR A 353 -8.20 -3.98 -4.62
N TRP A 354 -7.55 -3.05 -3.92
CA TRP A 354 -7.92 -2.69 -2.55
C TRP A 354 -8.94 -1.54 -2.52
N GLY A 355 -10.21 -1.84 -2.30
CA GLY A 355 -11.29 -0.84 -2.26
C GLY A 355 -11.10 0.23 -1.16
N GLY A 356 -10.37 -0.09 -0.08
CA GLY A 356 -10.02 0.83 0.99
C GLY A 356 -8.94 1.88 0.66
N LEU A 357 -8.22 1.74 -0.47
CA LEU A 357 -7.05 2.56 -0.81
C LEU A 357 -7.36 4.07 -0.78
N ARG A 358 -8.48 4.52 -1.36
CA ARG A 358 -8.88 5.93 -1.39
C ARG A 358 -9.05 6.49 0.02
N ASN A 359 -9.75 5.77 0.88
CA ASN A 359 -9.95 6.17 2.28
C ASN A 359 -8.62 6.18 3.05
N ALA A 360 -7.77 5.17 2.83
CA ALA A 360 -6.46 5.09 3.44
C ALA A 360 -5.56 6.28 3.07
N ILE A 361 -5.57 6.71 1.80
CA ILE A 361 -4.84 7.89 1.30
C ILE A 361 -5.38 9.19 1.90
N THR A 362 -6.69 9.31 2.11
CA THR A 362 -7.26 10.58 2.62
C THR A 362 -7.16 10.72 4.13
N GLN A 363 -7.11 9.62 4.88
CA GLN A 363 -7.16 9.62 6.35
C GLN A 363 -5.85 9.23 7.03
N GLY A 364 -4.96 8.52 6.33
CA GLY A 364 -3.80 7.85 6.93
C GLY A 364 -2.83 8.77 7.65
N GLY A 365 -2.47 9.91 7.04
CA GLY A 365 -1.58 10.88 7.66
C GLY A 365 -2.12 11.44 8.97
N GLY A 366 -3.45 11.70 9.03
CA GLY A 366 -4.13 12.12 10.26
C GLY A 366 -4.15 11.07 11.36
N ASN A 367 -4.16 9.79 11.01
CA ASN A 367 -4.16 8.66 11.95
C ASN A 367 -2.76 8.17 12.32
N GLY A 368 -1.71 8.69 11.69
CA GLY A 368 -0.33 8.31 11.99
C GLY A 368 0.14 7.06 11.24
N TYR A 369 -0.36 6.80 10.03
CA TYR A 369 0.22 5.81 9.13
C TYR A 369 0.51 6.36 7.74
N GLN A 370 1.61 5.94 7.15
CA GLN A 370 2.06 6.31 5.82
C GLN A 370 1.85 5.15 4.85
N LEU A 371 1.30 5.44 3.69
CA LEU A 371 1.27 4.51 2.56
C LEU A 371 2.41 4.85 1.59
N LEU A 372 3.14 3.84 1.17
CA LEU A 372 4.07 3.87 0.05
C LEU A 372 3.48 2.98 -1.04
N VAL A 373 2.80 3.58 -2.01
CA VAL A 373 2.18 2.88 -3.14
C VAL A 373 3.17 2.81 -4.27
N VAL A 374 3.50 1.60 -4.73
CA VAL A 374 4.54 1.37 -5.75
C VAL A 374 3.94 0.68 -6.95
N GLU A 375 3.95 1.36 -8.10
CA GLU A 375 3.32 0.90 -9.33
C GLU A 375 4.28 0.98 -10.53
N GLN A 376 3.95 0.27 -11.59
CA GLN A 376 4.74 0.29 -12.82
C GLN A 376 4.38 1.47 -13.73
N SER A 377 3.09 1.84 -13.79
CA SER A 377 2.58 2.99 -14.54
C SER A 377 1.26 3.48 -13.94
N ARG A 378 0.87 4.72 -14.27
CA ARG A 378 -0.43 5.30 -13.91
C ARG A 378 -1.58 4.59 -14.61
N ASP A 379 -1.38 4.14 -15.87
CA ASP A 379 -2.40 3.42 -16.64
C ASP A 379 -2.80 2.10 -15.98
N MET A 380 -1.86 1.39 -15.34
CA MET A 380 -2.20 0.19 -14.57
C MET A 380 -3.12 0.51 -13.40
N MET A 381 -2.85 1.62 -12.71
CA MET A 381 -3.71 2.09 -11.61
C MET A 381 -5.12 2.44 -12.12
N VAL A 382 -5.22 3.17 -13.24
CA VAL A 382 -6.52 3.52 -13.87
C VAL A 382 -7.27 2.28 -14.31
N ARG A 383 -6.57 1.29 -14.88
CA ARG A 383 -7.18 0.04 -15.35
C ARG A 383 -7.76 -0.79 -14.20
N ASP A 384 -7.01 -0.89 -13.11
CA ASP A 384 -7.33 -1.81 -12.00
C ASP A 384 -8.24 -1.19 -10.95
N TYR A 385 -8.19 0.14 -10.80
CA TYR A 385 -9.07 0.88 -9.90
C TYR A 385 -10.11 1.69 -10.68
N ASP A 386 -9.79 2.91 -10.98
CA ASP A 386 -10.47 3.87 -11.83
C ASP A 386 -9.66 5.18 -11.88
N ARG A 387 -10.08 6.11 -12.77
CA ARG A 387 -9.41 7.39 -12.94
C ARG A 387 -9.51 8.28 -11.69
N GLU A 388 -10.61 8.21 -10.96
CA GLU A 388 -10.85 9.05 -9.78
C GLU A 388 -9.95 8.61 -8.61
N THR A 389 -9.80 7.30 -8.42
CA THR A 389 -8.88 6.73 -7.42
C THR A 389 -7.43 7.07 -7.76
N GLU A 390 -7.02 6.91 -9.02
CA GLU A 390 -5.68 7.27 -9.47
C GLU A 390 -5.41 8.76 -9.23
N GLN A 391 -6.32 9.65 -9.59
CA GLN A 391 -6.18 11.09 -9.34
C GLN A 391 -6.12 11.41 -7.83
N THR A 392 -6.88 10.72 -7.01
CA THR A 392 -6.83 10.88 -5.54
C THR A 392 -5.45 10.51 -5.01
N VAL A 393 -4.90 9.37 -5.42
CA VAL A 393 -3.55 8.94 -5.04
C VAL A 393 -2.52 9.95 -5.55
N TRP A 394 -2.58 10.33 -6.82
CA TRP A 394 -1.66 11.27 -7.45
C TRP A 394 -1.61 12.62 -6.74
N ASN A 395 -2.76 13.16 -6.35
CA ASN A 395 -2.85 14.50 -5.77
C ASN A 395 -2.49 14.56 -4.28
N ASN A 396 -2.63 13.45 -3.56
CA ASN A 396 -2.42 13.40 -2.10
C ASN A 396 -1.09 12.76 -1.68
N CYS A 397 -0.27 12.30 -2.62
CA CYS A 397 1.01 11.66 -2.34
C CYS A 397 2.20 12.51 -2.78
N ASN A 398 3.31 12.40 -2.06
CA ASN A 398 4.61 12.74 -2.62
C ASN A 398 4.88 11.83 -3.83
N ARG A 399 5.36 12.37 -4.92
CA ARG A 399 5.53 11.64 -6.18
C ARG A 399 7.00 11.32 -6.41
N ILE A 400 7.26 10.08 -6.76
CA ILE A 400 8.60 9.58 -7.07
C ILE A 400 8.53 8.89 -8.43
N MET A 401 9.36 9.31 -9.38
CA MET A 401 9.46 8.67 -10.68
C MET A 401 10.90 8.22 -10.96
N LEU A 402 11.06 6.93 -11.20
CA LEU A 402 12.34 6.34 -11.63
C LEU A 402 12.46 6.36 -13.17
N GLY A 403 13.67 6.23 -13.67
CA GLY A 403 13.90 6.10 -15.11
C GLY A 403 13.23 4.87 -15.72
N GLY A 404 12.99 4.93 -17.01
CA GLY A 404 12.34 3.86 -17.79
C GLY A 404 10.83 4.01 -17.94
N VAL A 405 10.21 5.00 -17.32
CA VAL A 405 8.80 5.35 -17.56
C VAL A 405 8.66 5.81 -19.01
N THR A 406 7.71 5.26 -19.76
CA THR A 406 7.43 5.58 -21.15
C THR A 406 6.03 6.14 -21.38
N ASP A 407 5.22 6.19 -20.35
CA ASP A 407 3.91 6.79 -20.39
C ASP A 407 4.02 8.28 -20.69
N ARG A 408 3.44 8.70 -21.83
CA ARG A 408 3.54 10.04 -22.37
C ARG A 408 2.96 11.10 -21.42
N ASP A 409 1.77 10.83 -20.90
CA ASP A 409 1.05 11.78 -20.03
C ASP A 409 1.85 12.06 -18.76
N SER A 410 2.45 11.03 -18.17
CA SER A 410 3.33 11.18 -17.00
C SER A 410 4.59 12.00 -17.34
N LEU A 411 5.25 11.70 -18.45
CA LEU A 411 6.47 12.41 -18.84
C LEU A 411 6.21 13.87 -19.17
N GLU A 412 5.14 14.19 -19.91
CA GLU A 412 4.72 15.56 -20.22
C GLU A 412 4.35 16.31 -18.92
N TRP A 413 3.61 15.67 -18.01
CA TRP A 413 3.27 16.24 -16.72
C TRP A 413 4.52 16.60 -15.90
N TRP A 414 5.49 15.70 -15.81
CA TRP A 414 6.75 15.96 -15.11
C TRP A 414 7.54 17.07 -15.77
N GLY A 415 7.60 17.13 -17.11
CA GLY A 415 8.23 18.22 -17.86
C GLY A 415 7.61 19.58 -17.52
N MET A 416 6.28 19.65 -17.46
CA MET A 416 5.56 20.87 -17.03
C MET A 416 5.88 21.28 -15.59
N GLN A 417 5.97 20.31 -14.66
CA GLN A 417 6.27 20.63 -13.25
C GLN A 417 7.71 21.09 -13.04
N ILE A 418 8.65 20.55 -13.80
CA ILE A 418 10.05 21.00 -13.77
C ILE A 418 10.20 22.39 -14.38
N GLY A 419 9.36 22.73 -15.35
CA GLY A 419 9.24 24.07 -15.91
C GLY A 419 10.21 24.36 -17.05
N ARG A 420 10.33 25.66 -17.36
CA ARG A 420 11.15 26.20 -18.42
C ARG A 420 12.22 27.11 -17.88
N HIS A 421 13.36 27.19 -18.56
CA HIS A 421 14.43 28.12 -18.23
C HIS A 421 14.65 29.08 -19.39
N GLU A 422 15.12 30.28 -19.08
CA GLU A 422 15.46 31.29 -20.10
C GLU A 422 16.77 30.91 -20.79
N VAL A 423 16.74 30.91 -22.12
CA VAL A 423 17.92 30.71 -22.97
C VAL A 423 18.15 31.96 -23.79
N THR A 424 19.37 32.47 -23.69
CA THR A 424 19.81 33.58 -24.59
C THR A 424 20.57 32.95 -25.75
N ARG A 425 20.03 33.07 -26.96
CA ARG A 425 20.68 32.65 -28.18
C ARG A 425 21.25 33.86 -28.89
N PHE A 426 22.50 33.77 -29.33
CA PHE A 426 23.13 34.73 -30.19
C PHE A 426 23.08 34.23 -31.63
N GLU A 427 22.22 34.86 -32.45
CA GLU A 427 22.15 34.56 -33.88
C GLU A 427 23.04 35.58 -34.65
N SER A 428 24.06 35.09 -35.33
CA SER A 428 24.85 35.91 -36.25
C SER A 428 24.19 35.89 -37.63
N THR A 429 23.72 37.04 -38.10
CA THR A 429 23.23 37.18 -39.45
C THR A 429 24.38 37.62 -40.36
N TRP A 430 24.78 36.74 -41.27
CA TRP A 430 25.74 37.10 -42.32
C TRP A 430 24.97 37.67 -43.50
N ASN A 431 25.15 38.99 -43.80
CA ASN A 431 24.63 39.60 -45.03
C ASN A 431 25.75 39.76 -46.01
N PRO A 432 25.64 39.19 -47.27
CA PRO A 432 26.61 39.43 -48.33
C PRO A 432 26.66 40.91 -48.68
N GLY A 433 27.74 41.60 -48.32
CA GLY A 433 27.92 43.04 -48.54
C GLY A 433 28.20 43.91 -47.32
N GLN A 434 28.06 43.41 -46.12
CA GLN A 434 28.56 43.99 -44.90
C GLN A 434 29.79 43.19 -44.42
N GLY A 435 30.88 43.88 -44.11
CA GLY A 435 32.14 43.26 -43.71
C GLY A 435 32.01 42.19 -42.61
N PRO A 436 33.13 41.58 -42.13
CA PRO A 436 33.11 40.39 -41.25
C PRO A 436 32.48 40.57 -39.88
N LEU A 437 31.90 41.69 -39.56
CA LEU A 437 31.10 41.97 -38.35
C LEU A 437 29.61 41.95 -38.73
N GLY A 438 29.07 40.79 -39.04
CA GLY A 438 27.63 40.58 -39.11
C GLY A 438 26.98 40.93 -37.77
N GLY A 439 25.80 41.55 -37.78
CA GLY A 439 25.06 41.88 -36.57
C GLY A 439 24.78 40.62 -35.74
N VAL A 440 25.12 40.64 -34.47
CA VAL A 440 24.74 39.62 -33.51
C VAL A 440 23.42 40.05 -32.88
N THR A 441 22.36 39.30 -33.10
CA THR A 441 21.07 39.54 -32.47
C THR A 441 20.92 38.61 -31.26
N GLU A 442 20.71 39.22 -30.12
CA GLU A 442 20.36 38.48 -28.88
C GLU A 442 18.86 38.16 -28.93
N ARG A 443 18.55 36.84 -28.94
CA ARG A 443 17.17 36.38 -28.78
C ARG A 443 17.05 35.66 -27.44
N ARG A 444 16.13 36.15 -26.62
CA ARG A 444 15.73 35.48 -25.40
C ARG A 444 14.53 34.60 -25.68
N GLY A 445 14.62 33.33 -25.31
CA GLY A 445 13.55 32.35 -25.43
C GLY A 445 13.45 31.52 -24.17
N ALA A 446 12.32 30.89 -23.94
CA ALA A 446 12.15 29.91 -22.87
C ALA A 446 12.15 28.51 -23.48
N GLU A 447 13.06 27.67 -23.01
CA GLU A 447 13.14 26.25 -23.39
C GLU A 447 12.75 25.35 -22.21
N GLU A 448 12.24 24.15 -22.51
CA GLU A 448 11.97 23.15 -21.47
C GLU A 448 13.27 22.78 -20.75
N THR A 449 13.23 22.81 -19.42
CA THR A 449 14.41 22.52 -18.61
C THR A 449 14.85 21.07 -18.77
N VAL A 450 13.89 20.15 -18.95
CA VAL A 450 14.11 18.72 -19.21
C VAL A 450 13.09 18.25 -20.25
N LEU A 451 13.58 17.59 -21.28
CA LEU A 451 12.69 16.99 -22.27
C LEU A 451 12.10 15.66 -21.78
N PRO A 452 10.87 15.29 -22.15
CA PRO A 452 10.23 14.04 -21.74
C PRO A 452 11.08 12.80 -21.95
N TRP A 453 11.80 12.72 -23.07
CA TRP A 453 12.69 11.57 -23.37
C TRP A 453 13.93 11.51 -22.47
N GLU A 454 14.39 12.61 -21.91
CA GLU A 454 15.50 12.63 -20.93
C GLU A 454 15.06 12.06 -19.61
N LEU A 455 13.83 12.36 -19.19
CA LEU A 455 13.22 11.79 -17.98
C LEU A 455 13.05 10.28 -18.09
N SER A 456 12.64 9.78 -19.25
CA SER A 456 12.54 8.33 -19.46
C SER A 456 13.89 7.62 -19.41
N ARG A 457 14.99 8.32 -19.71
CA ARG A 457 16.37 7.79 -19.74
C ARG A 457 17.19 8.08 -18.49
N LEU A 458 16.53 8.46 -17.39
CA LEU A 458 17.25 8.59 -16.11
C LEU A 458 18.04 7.31 -15.80
N PRO A 459 19.33 7.42 -15.45
CA PRO A 459 20.14 6.26 -15.09
C PRO A 459 19.61 5.55 -13.85
N ARG A 460 19.93 4.28 -13.69
CA ARG A 460 19.62 3.55 -12.45
C ARG A 460 20.21 4.28 -11.25
N GLY A 461 19.45 4.34 -10.16
CA GLY A 461 19.83 5.10 -8.98
C GLY A 461 19.54 6.61 -9.06
N TRP A 462 18.86 7.06 -10.12
CA TRP A 462 18.35 8.42 -10.23
C TRP A 462 16.83 8.42 -10.32
N MET A 463 16.21 9.39 -9.68
CA MET A 463 14.76 9.57 -9.69
C MET A 463 14.40 11.05 -9.60
N VAL A 464 13.23 11.41 -10.08
CA VAL A 464 12.62 12.72 -9.81
C VAL A 464 11.66 12.57 -8.65
N VAL A 465 11.79 13.42 -7.66
CA VAL A 465 10.94 13.44 -6.46
C VAL A 465 10.24 14.78 -6.39
N GLN A 466 8.93 14.77 -6.23
CA GLN A 466 8.14 15.97 -6.00
C GLN A 466 7.34 15.81 -4.71
N PRO A 467 7.73 16.48 -3.63
CA PRO A 467 6.89 16.59 -2.45
C PRO A 467 5.59 17.35 -2.78
N VAL A 468 4.55 17.08 -2.03
CA VAL A 468 3.27 17.80 -2.18
C VAL A 468 3.51 19.29 -1.93
N ARG A 469 3.08 20.15 -2.87
CA ARG A 469 3.21 21.62 -2.85
C ARG A 469 4.61 22.17 -3.06
N GLU A 470 5.60 21.31 -3.38
CA GLU A 470 6.98 21.74 -3.62
C GLU A 470 7.39 21.48 -5.08
N ALA A 471 8.47 22.12 -5.49
CA ALA A 471 9.07 21.88 -6.80
C ALA A 471 9.71 20.48 -6.89
N PRO A 472 9.71 19.85 -8.09
CA PRO A 472 10.40 18.58 -8.28
C PRO A 472 11.91 18.71 -8.09
N VAL A 473 12.51 17.65 -7.56
CA VAL A 473 13.94 17.56 -7.27
C VAL A 473 14.51 16.31 -7.94
N LEU A 474 15.65 16.45 -8.63
CA LEU A 474 16.39 15.30 -9.14
C LEU A 474 17.26 14.70 -8.04
N VAL A 475 17.03 13.44 -7.71
CA VAL A 475 17.61 12.77 -6.55
C VAL A 475 18.47 11.59 -7.00
N ARG A 476 19.66 11.48 -6.47
CA ARG A 476 20.44 10.24 -6.49
C ARG A 476 19.94 9.36 -5.36
N ALA A 477 19.29 8.26 -5.69
CA ALA A 477 18.83 7.27 -4.73
C ALA A 477 19.89 6.18 -4.55
N PRO A 478 20.54 6.05 -3.40
CA PRO A 478 21.52 5.00 -3.18
C PRO A 478 20.84 3.63 -3.17
N HIS A 479 21.53 2.63 -3.74
CA HIS A 479 21.14 1.23 -3.56
C HIS A 479 21.14 0.90 -2.05
N PHE A 480 20.25 0.01 -1.60
CA PHE A 480 20.18 -0.30 -0.16
C PHE A 480 21.52 -0.78 0.43
N MET A 481 22.37 -1.39 -0.37
CA MET A 481 23.72 -1.79 0.03
C MET A 481 24.70 -0.61 0.21
N GLU A 482 24.36 0.59 -0.24
CA GLU A 482 25.13 1.83 -0.05
C GLU A 482 24.62 2.62 1.17
N ARG A 483 23.52 2.19 1.82
CA ARG A 483 22.98 2.83 3.03
C ARG A 483 23.91 2.61 4.22
N GLY A 484 23.99 3.58 5.12
CA GLY A 484 24.86 3.51 6.30
C GLY A 484 24.64 2.27 7.16
N TRP A 485 23.39 1.85 7.34
CA TRP A 485 23.02 0.67 8.10
C TRP A 485 23.42 -0.66 7.46
N TRP A 486 23.73 -0.69 6.16
CA TRP A 486 24.11 -1.93 5.47
C TRP A 486 25.47 -2.48 5.96
N HIS A 487 26.37 -1.62 6.39
CA HIS A 487 27.66 -2.04 6.94
C HIS A 487 27.51 -2.82 8.24
N ASP A 488 26.59 -2.38 9.12
CA ASP A 488 26.22 -3.10 10.34
C ASP A 488 25.55 -4.45 10.01
N ALA A 489 24.72 -4.47 8.96
CA ALA A 489 24.05 -5.68 8.48
C ALA A 489 25.00 -6.77 7.97
N LYS A 490 26.19 -6.41 7.46
CA LYS A 490 27.19 -7.35 6.94
C LYS A 490 28.02 -8.03 8.03
N GLY A 491 28.16 -7.42 9.19
CA GLY A 491 29.03 -7.91 10.27
C GLY A 491 28.63 -9.27 10.86
N ASP A 492 27.46 -9.80 10.47
CA ASP A 492 26.87 -11.03 11.00
C ASP A 492 26.56 -12.10 9.93
N ARG A 493 27.30 -12.13 8.82
CA ARG A 493 27.20 -13.20 7.82
C ARG A 493 28.19 -14.30 8.05
#